data_681b176e79c775467a3b7a39d8b63031
#
_entry.id   681b176e79c775467a3b7a39d8b63031
#
_cell.length_a   1.000
_cell.length_b   1.000
_cell.length_c   1.000
_cell.angle_alpha   90.00
_cell.angle_beta   90.00
_cell.angle_gamma   90.00
#
_symmetry.space_group_name_H-M   'P 1'
#
loop_
_entity.id
_entity.type
_entity.pdbx_description
1 polymer ?
#
loop_
_entity_poly.entity_id
_entity_poly.type
_entity_poly.pdbx_seq_one_letter_code
_entity_poly.pdbx_strand_id
1 'polypeptide(L)'
;MIYPHNFEQKIGFDQIRQLLKGKCLSTLGEERVDEMTFSDNYDEINQRLEQVVEFVRITQEEEDFPAQYFFDVRPSLKRIRVEGMYMDEQELFDLRRSLETIRDIVRFLQQSDEEEETENSPYPALRELAGDILVFPQLIARIDSILDKFGKIKDNASAELLRIRRELSATTGSISRSLNSILRAAQSEGYVDKDVTPTMRDGRLVIPVAPGMKRKIRGIVHDESATGKTCLLYTSD
;
A
#
# COMPACT_ATOMS: atom_id res chain seq x y z
N MET A 1 21.09 4.76 39.07
CA MET A 1 19.88 3.95 39.38
C MET A 1 19.00 4.76 40.33
N ILE A 2 17.74 5.05 39.88
CA ILE A 2 16.81 5.82 40.73
C ILE A 2 16.12 4.88 41.72
N TYR A 3 16.02 5.31 42.96
CA TYR A 3 15.28 4.60 43.99
C TYR A 3 14.08 5.46 44.43
N PRO A 4 12.90 4.88 44.63
CA PRO A 4 12.53 3.46 44.52
C PRO A 4 12.32 3.00 43.06
N HIS A 5 12.37 1.70 42.78
CA HIS A 5 12.21 1.13 41.46
C HIS A 5 10.87 1.50 40.73
N ASN A 6 9.83 1.81 41.52
CA ASN A 6 8.53 2.25 40.99
C ASN A 6 8.39 3.80 41.01
N PHE A 7 9.51 4.51 40.90
CA PHE A 7 9.53 5.97 40.87
C PHE A 7 8.62 6.57 39.80
N GLU A 8 8.72 6.08 38.58
CA GLU A 8 7.91 6.57 37.47
C GLU A 8 6.40 6.44 37.71
N GLN A 9 5.94 5.32 38.29
CA GLN A 9 4.54 5.16 38.68
C GLN A 9 4.14 6.12 39.81
N LYS A 10 5.02 6.35 40.78
CA LYS A 10 4.73 7.25 41.92
C LYS A 10 4.59 8.70 41.50
N ILE A 11 5.28 9.14 40.46
CA ILE A 11 5.19 10.50 39.91
C ILE A 11 4.15 10.59 38.76
N GLY A 12 3.50 9.47 38.36
CA GLY A 12 2.51 9.44 37.28
C GLY A 12 3.13 9.51 35.88
N PHE A 13 4.44 9.21 35.74
CA PHE A 13 5.10 9.27 34.42
C PHE A 13 4.60 8.19 33.44
N ASP A 14 4.09 7.08 33.92
CA ASP A 14 3.40 6.06 33.14
C ASP A 14 2.17 6.63 32.41
N GLN A 15 1.43 7.56 33.03
CA GLN A 15 0.32 8.26 32.37
C GLN A 15 0.82 9.17 31.27
N ILE A 16 1.94 9.86 31.47
CA ILE A 16 2.58 10.69 30.43
C ILE A 16 2.99 9.83 29.25
N ARG A 17 3.61 8.64 29.49
CA ARG A 17 3.95 7.70 28.42
C ARG A 17 2.71 7.30 27.59
N GLN A 18 1.59 6.99 28.24
CA GLN A 18 0.35 6.63 27.52
C GLN A 18 -0.17 7.79 26.67
N LEU A 19 -0.10 9.02 27.18
CA LEU A 19 -0.49 10.20 26.40
C LEU A 19 0.42 10.41 25.18
N LEU A 20 1.73 10.23 25.35
CA LEU A 20 2.70 10.32 24.24
C LEU A 20 2.45 9.23 23.20
N LYS A 21 2.24 7.98 23.62
CA LYS A 21 1.90 6.88 22.69
C LYS A 21 0.67 7.18 21.87
N GLY A 22 -0.37 7.75 22.48
CA GLY A 22 -1.57 8.18 21.75
C GLY A 22 -1.35 9.31 20.74
N LYS A 23 -0.17 9.94 20.72
CA LYS A 23 0.23 10.95 19.74
C LYS A 23 1.22 10.43 18.69
N CYS A 24 1.73 9.21 18.85
CA CYS A 24 2.65 8.62 17.89
C CYS A 24 1.94 8.32 16.55
N LEU A 25 2.65 8.55 15.45
CA LEU A 25 2.15 8.28 14.09
C LEU A 25 2.36 6.83 13.65
N SER A 26 3.13 6.06 14.43
CA SER A 26 3.46 4.67 14.11
C SER A 26 3.82 3.88 15.36
N THR A 27 3.78 2.55 15.24
CA THR A 27 4.27 1.64 16.29
C THR A 27 5.75 1.83 16.61
N LEU A 28 6.55 2.30 15.65
CA LEU A 28 7.96 2.64 15.86
C LEU A 28 8.12 3.80 16.87
N GLY A 29 7.24 4.80 16.78
CA GLY A 29 7.20 5.90 17.74
C GLY A 29 6.76 5.42 19.13
N GLU A 30 5.77 4.54 19.21
CA GLU A 30 5.33 3.95 20.47
C GLU A 30 6.44 3.15 21.16
N GLU A 31 7.21 2.36 20.40
CA GLU A 31 8.38 1.64 20.91
C GLU A 31 9.41 2.61 21.51
N ARG A 32 9.68 3.73 20.82
CA ARG A 32 10.60 4.76 21.36
C ARG A 32 10.11 5.39 22.66
N VAL A 33 8.80 5.58 22.80
CA VAL A 33 8.21 6.04 24.08
C VAL A 33 8.40 4.99 25.19
N ASP A 34 8.27 3.69 24.87
CA ASP A 34 8.52 2.62 25.84
C ASP A 34 10.00 2.52 26.26
N GLU A 35 10.92 2.79 25.33
CA GLU A 35 12.36 2.82 25.57
C GLU A 35 12.85 4.04 26.38
N MET A 36 12.00 5.05 26.58
CA MET A 36 12.39 6.24 27.35
C MET A 36 12.80 5.86 28.77
N THR A 37 13.99 6.26 29.16
CA THR A 37 14.55 6.04 30.51
C THR A 37 15.05 7.35 31.09
N PHE A 38 15.15 7.37 32.40
CA PHE A 38 15.79 8.49 33.10
C PHE A 38 17.27 8.55 32.70
N SER A 39 17.75 9.76 32.41
CA SER A 39 19.16 10.07 32.21
C SER A 39 19.61 11.15 33.18
N ASP A 40 20.85 11.08 33.67
CA ASP A 40 21.55 12.09 34.45
C ASP A 40 22.75 12.66 33.65
N ASN A 41 22.87 12.29 32.38
CA ASN A 41 23.88 12.83 31.50
C ASN A 41 23.43 14.18 30.92
N TYR A 42 24.13 15.24 31.35
CA TYR A 42 23.81 16.61 30.96
C TYR A 42 23.85 16.83 29.43
N ASP A 43 24.88 16.32 28.77
CA ASP A 43 25.05 16.53 27.34
C ASP A 43 23.97 15.80 26.50
N GLU A 44 23.66 14.57 26.91
CA GLU A 44 22.58 13.80 26.28
C GLU A 44 21.21 14.48 26.45
N ILE A 45 20.93 14.98 27.65
CA ILE A 45 19.67 15.68 27.95
C ILE A 45 19.57 16.95 27.08
N ASN A 46 20.63 17.77 27.04
CA ASN A 46 20.63 19.00 26.24
C ASN A 46 20.46 18.72 24.75
N GLN A 47 21.18 17.76 24.19
CA GLN A 47 21.05 17.38 22.78
C GLN A 47 19.60 16.98 22.46
N ARG A 48 18.96 16.16 23.30
CA ARG A 48 17.56 15.77 23.11
C ARG A 48 16.60 16.95 23.24
N LEU A 49 16.85 17.89 24.16
CA LEU A 49 16.04 19.10 24.28
C LEU A 49 16.20 20.01 23.06
N GLU A 50 17.39 20.18 22.54
CA GLU A 50 17.64 20.94 21.30
C GLU A 50 16.90 20.31 20.12
N GLN A 51 16.96 18.99 19.94
CA GLN A 51 16.20 18.27 18.92
C GLN A 51 14.68 18.52 19.03
N VAL A 52 14.15 18.51 20.26
CA VAL A 52 12.73 18.80 20.50
C VAL A 52 12.39 20.24 20.16
N VAL A 53 13.23 21.21 20.56
CA VAL A 53 13.02 22.64 20.28
C VAL A 53 13.03 22.88 18.76
N GLU A 54 13.99 22.32 18.05
CA GLU A 54 14.05 22.43 16.59
C GLU A 54 12.82 21.81 15.92
N PHE A 55 12.37 20.64 16.38
CA PHE A 55 11.19 19.99 15.82
C PHE A 55 9.89 20.76 16.12
N VAL A 56 9.77 21.36 17.31
CA VAL A 56 8.64 22.26 17.62
C VAL A 56 8.65 23.46 16.68
N ARG A 57 9.83 24.04 16.39
CA ARG A 57 9.97 25.13 15.43
C ARG A 57 9.54 24.70 14.02
N ILE A 58 9.97 23.54 13.55
CA ILE A 58 9.52 22.96 12.27
C ILE A 58 7.98 22.87 12.24
N THR A 59 7.35 22.33 13.28
CA THR A 59 5.89 22.17 13.30
C THR A 59 5.12 23.48 13.35
N GLN A 60 5.76 24.59 13.70
CA GLN A 60 5.14 25.91 13.78
C GLN A 60 5.39 26.77 12.54
N GLU A 61 6.56 26.63 11.92
CA GLU A 61 7.04 27.49 10.83
C GLU A 61 6.95 26.83 9.45
N GLU A 62 6.97 25.47 9.38
CA GLU A 62 7.05 24.72 8.13
C GLU A 62 5.76 23.97 7.84
N GLU A 63 5.01 24.43 6.84
CA GLU A 63 3.76 23.76 6.42
C GLU A 63 4.01 22.45 5.66
N ASP A 64 5.14 22.32 4.97
CA ASP A 64 5.44 21.23 4.04
C ASP A 64 6.39 20.17 4.60
N PHE A 65 6.57 20.10 5.95
CA PHE A 65 7.40 19.06 6.54
C PHE A 65 6.83 17.66 6.24
N PRO A 66 7.62 16.73 5.66
CA PRO A 66 7.14 15.43 5.15
C PRO A 66 6.87 14.41 6.26
N ALA A 67 5.96 14.72 7.19
CA ALA A 67 5.59 13.86 8.31
C ALA A 67 4.48 12.86 7.94
N GLN A 68 4.67 12.05 6.90
CA GLN A 68 3.66 11.12 6.41
C GLN A 68 4.25 9.71 6.23
N TYR A 69 3.38 8.68 6.35
CA TYR A 69 3.69 7.30 5.95
C TYR A 69 4.83 6.62 6.71
N PHE A 70 4.71 6.57 8.02
CA PHE A 70 5.63 5.83 8.90
C PHE A 70 5.13 4.39 9.12
N PHE A 71 5.43 3.49 8.19
CA PHE A 71 5.05 2.08 8.29
C PHE A 71 6.17 1.25 8.93
N ASP A 72 5.81 0.29 9.79
CA ASP A 72 6.79 -0.69 10.27
C ASP A 72 7.00 -1.79 9.24
N VAL A 73 8.01 -1.62 8.41
CA VAL A 73 8.40 -2.57 7.36
C VAL A 73 9.39 -3.65 7.84
N ARG A 74 9.83 -3.61 9.10
CA ARG A 74 10.81 -4.56 9.68
C ARG A 74 10.34 -6.01 9.61
N PRO A 75 9.07 -6.36 9.90
CA PRO A 75 8.61 -7.74 9.78
C PRO A 75 8.71 -8.27 8.36
N SER A 76 8.32 -7.47 7.36
CA SER A 76 8.39 -7.84 5.94
C SER A 76 9.84 -7.98 5.46
N LEU A 77 10.72 -7.04 5.86
CA LEU A 77 12.16 -7.11 5.58
C LEU A 77 12.83 -8.35 6.22
N LYS A 78 12.42 -8.72 7.44
CA LYS A 78 12.91 -9.94 8.10
C LYS A 78 12.47 -11.19 7.36
N ARG A 79 11.22 -11.24 6.91
CA ARG A 79 10.64 -12.39 6.21
C ARG A 79 11.33 -12.66 4.87
N ILE A 80 11.59 -11.63 4.07
CA ILE A 80 12.20 -11.78 2.74
C ILE A 80 13.69 -12.18 2.75
N ARG A 81 14.32 -12.25 3.94
CA ARG A 81 15.66 -12.82 4.07
C ARG A 81 15.69 -14.34 3.82
N VAL A 82 14.53 -14.97 3.93
CA VAL A 82 14.39 -16.41 3.65
C VAL A 82 14.19 -16.58 2.14
N GLU A 83 15.00 -17.44 1.54
CA GLU A 83 14.94 -17.73 0.10
C GLU A 83 13.54 -18.21 -0.32
N GLY A 84 13.03 -17.70 -1.44
CA GLY A 84 11.70 -17.99 -1.93
C GLY A 84 10.57 -17.14 -1.32
N MET A 85 10.88 -16.33 -0.31
CA MET A 85 9.90 -15.39 0.23
C MET A 85 9.92 -14.06 -0.53
N TYR A 86 8.75 -13.40 -0.59
CA TYR A 86 8.59 -12.12 -1.29
C TYR A 86 7.65 -11.19 -0.50
N MET A 87 7.67 -9.94 -0.84
CA MET A 87 6.70 -8.93 -0.38
C MET A 87 5.48 -8.96 -1.29
N ASP A 88 4.29 -8.83 -0.72
CA ASP A 88 3.08 -8.59 -1.49
C ASP A 88 3.02 -7.13 -2.00
N GLU A 89 1.98 -6.79 -2.78
CA GLU A 89 1.80 -5.45 -3.35
C GLU A 89 1.75 -4.37 -2.27
N GLN A 90 1.03 -4.62 -1.19
CA GLN A 90 0.84 -3.65 -0.12
C GLN A 90 2.12 -3.42 0.67
N GLU A 91 2.82 -4.50 1.04
CA GLU A 91 4.09 -4.43 1.76
C GLU A 91 5.18 -3.69 0.95
N LEU A 92 5.23 -3.95 -0.35
CA LEU A 92 6.18 -3.27 -1.23
C LEU A 92 5.82 -1.78 -1.39
N PHE A 93 4.54 -1.46 -1.42
CA PHE A 93 4.06 -0.08 -1.48
C PHE A 93 4.33 0.68 -0.17
N ASP A 94 4.13 0.05 0.98
CA ASP A 94 4.42 0.64 2.28
C ASP A 94 5.94 0.86 2.47
N LEU A 95 6.78 -0.08 2.00
CA LEU A 95 8.22 0.10 1.96
C LEU A 95 8.61 1.31 1.09
N ARG A 96 8.06 1.41 -0.12
CA ARG A 96 8.29 2.54 -1.03
C ARG A 96 7.96 3.88 -0.37
N ARG A 97 6.77 3.98 0.26
CA ARG A 97 6.30 5.20 0.93
C ARG A 97 7.18 5.56 2.13
N SER A 98 7.56 4.58 2.94
CA SER A 98 8.46 4.80 4.08
C SER A 98 9.85 5.28 3.62
N LEU A 99 10.41 4.69 2.57
CA LEU A 99 11.69 5.12 2.00
C LEU A 99 11.62 6.55 1.42
N GLU A 100 10.50 6.89 0.79
CA GLU A 100 10.25 8.23 0.27
C GLU A 100 10.18 9.25 1.40
N THR A 101 9.41 8.98 2.45
CA THR A 101 9.32 9.83 3.64
C THR A 101 10.70 10.04 4.28
N ILE A 102 11.49 8.98 4.47
CA ILE A 102 12.84 9.07 5.02
C ILE A 102 13.73 9.96 4.13
N ARG A 103 13.71 9.73 2.81
CA ARG A 103 14.48 10.55 1.85
C ARG A 103 14.10 12.03 1.96
N ASP A 104 12.81 12.32 2.02
CA ASP A 104 12.32 13.69 1.99
C ASP A 104 12.61 14.41 3.32
N ILE A 105 12.53 13.71 4.47
CA ILE A 105 12.97 14.24 5.77
C ILE A 105 14.47 14.53 5.76
N VAL A 106 15.31 13.58 5.32
CA VAL A 106 16.76 13.79 5.26
C VAL A 106 17.09 14.96 4.35
N ARG A 107 16.44 15.05 3.19
CA ARG A 107 16.63 16.17 2.25
C ARG A 107 16.24 17.50 2.87
N PHE A 108 15.10 17.57 3.55
CA PHE A 108 14.64 18.77 4.25
C PHE A 108 15.67 19.23 5.30
N LEU A 109 16.16 18.34 6.14
CA LEU A 109 17.14 18.67 7.19
C LEU A 109 18.53 19.01 6.65
N GLN A 110 18.85 18.60 5.42
CA GLN A 110 20.13 18.91 4.75
C GLN A 110 20.10 20.19 3.94
N GLN A 111 18.93 20.80 3.74
CA GLN A 111 18.85 22.12 3.09
C GLN A 111 19.58 23.15 3.96
N SER A 112 20.50 23.88 3.38
CA SER A 112 21.09 25.08 3.95
C SER A 112 20.23 26.26 3.54
N ASP A 113 20.07 27.25 4.42
CA ASP A 113 19.46 28.53 4.04
C ASP A 113 20.33 29.17 2.95
N GLU A 114 19.85 29.17 1.71
CA GLU A 114 20.54 29.84 0.58
C GLU A 114 20.61 31.36 0.76
N GLU A 115 19.86 31.93 1.73
CA GLU A 115 19.81 33.38 2.00
C GLU A 115 20.85 33.87 3.03
N GLU A 116 21.41 32.96 3.84
CA GLU A 116 22.52 33.33 4.71
C GLU A 116 23.81 32.67 4.23
N GLU A 117 24.83 33.45 3.94
CA GLU A 117 26.20 33.00 3.59
C GLU A 117 26.89 32.15 4.66
N THR A 118 26.13 31.65 5.63
CA THR A 118 26.59 30.76 6.71
C THR A 118 26.21 29.32 6.39
N GLU A 119 27.21 28.44 6.40
CA GLU A 119 27.07 26.95 6.27
C GLU A 119 26.20 26.30 7.38
N ASN A 120 25.46 27.09 8.14
CA ASN A 120 24.68 26.62 9.29
C ASN A 120 23.27 26.23 8.85
N SER A 121 22.96 24.95 9.00
CA SER A 121 21.59 24.45 8.90
C SER A 121 20.69 25.13 9.95
N PRO A 122 19.43 25.50 9.60
CA PRO A 122 18.46 26.02 10.57
C PRO A 122 18.12 25.03 11.68
N TYR A 123 18.40 23.72 11.50
CA TYR A 123 18.10 22.61 12.40
C TYR A 123 19.34 21.72 12.65
N PRO A 124 20.42 22.22 13.28
CA PRO A 124 21.69 21.51 13.42
C PRO A 124 21.57 20.21 14.23
N ALA A 125 20.81 20.19 15.33
CA ALA A 125 20.67 19.00 16.17
C ALA A 125 19.87 17.88 15.47
N LEU A 126 18.85 18.22 14.68
CA LEU A 126 18.12 17.25 13.86
C LEU A 126 18.92 16.80 12.64
N ARG A 127 19.72 17.70 12.05
CA ARG A 127 20.65 17.34 10.96
C ARG A 127 21.71 16.36 11.44
N GLU A 128 22.28 16.55 12.61
CA GLU A 128 23.20 15.59 13.23
C GLU A 128 22.52 14.24 13.46
N LEU A 129 21.29 14.22 14.00
CA LEU A 129 20.49 13.00 14.20
C LEU A 129 20.24 12.25 12.88
N ALA A 130 20.07 12.98 11.76
CA ALA A 130 19.84 12.41 10.45
C ALA A 130 21.13 12.06 9.67
N GLY A 131 22.30 12.40 10.21
CA GLY A 131 23.59 12.31 9.49
C GLY A 131 23.98 10.90 9.03
N ASP A 132 23.64 9.89 9.82
CA ASP A 132 23.94 8.49 9.52
C ASP A 132 22.83 7.77 8.73
N ILE A 133 21.74 8.46 8.38
CA ILE A 133 20.62 7.85 7.67
C ILE A 133 20.95 7.70 6.18
N LEU A 134 20.95 6.46 5.72
CA LEU A 134 21.14 6.15 4.29
C LEU A 134 19.81 6.26 3.55
N VAL A 135 19.83 6.94 2.42
CA VAL A 135 18.70 7.02 1.49
C VAL A 135 18.94 6.13 0.27
N PHE A 136 17.86 5.55 -0.28
CA PHE A 136 17.92 4.56 -1.35
C PHE A 136 17.09 4.98 -2.58
N PRO A 137 17.47 6.07 -3.30
CA PRO A 137 16.69 6.58 -4.43
C PRO A 137 16.57 5.58 -5.58
N GLN A 138 17.61 4.76 -5.80
CA GLN A 138 17.57 3.71 -6.83
C GLN A 138 16.57 2.60 -6.50
N LEU A 139 16.43 2.24 -5.22
CA LEU A 139 15.43 1.26 -4.78
C LEU A 139 14.02 1.81 -4.96
N ILE A 140 13.79 3.07 -4.59
CA ILE A 140 12.51 3.76 -4.83
C ILE A 140 12.17 3.73 -6.32
N ALA A 141 13.09 4.15 -7.19
CA ALA A 141 12.89 4.14 -8.65
C ALA A 141 12.61 2.73 -9.19
N ARG A 142 13.25 1.69 -8.62
CA ARG A 142 13.01 0.30 -8.99
C ARG A 142 11.61 -0.15 -8.61
N ILE A 143 11.14 0.19 -7.41
CA ILE A 143 9.77 -0.10 -6.98
C ILE A 143 8.76 0.67 -7.84
N ASP A 144 9.03 1.94 -8.17
CA ASP A 144 8.21 2.76 -9.06
C ASP A 144 8.12 2.20 -10.49
N SER A 145 9.11 1.42 -10.93
CA SER A 145 9.01 0.73 -12.22
C SER A 145 8.03 -0.44 -12.19
N ILE A 146 7.71 -0.97 -11.00
CA ILE A 146 6.84 -2.14 -10.77
C ILE A 146 5.43 -1.70 -10.38
N LEU A 147 5.31 -0.78 -9.42
CA LEU A 147 4.04 -0.32 -8.86
C LEU A 147 3.59 1.00 -9.50
N ASP A 148 2.27 1.17 -9.59
CA ASP A 148 1.66 2.45 -9.90
C ASP A 148 1.49 3.32 -8.63
N LYS A 149 0.93 4.52 -8.81
CA LYS A 149 0.68 5.47 -7.71
C LYS A 149 -0.34 4.98 -6.66
N PHE A 150 -1.07 3.92 -6.95
CA PHE A 150 -2.04 3.30 -6.04
C PHE A 150 -1.51 2.01 -5.40
N GLY A 151 -0.25 1.66 -5.65
CA GLY A 151 0.37 0.45 -5.14
C GLY A 151 0.01 -0.82 -5.91
N LYS A 152 -0.53 -0.71 -7.14
CA LYS A 152 -0.84 -1.86 -7.99
C LYS A 152 0.27 -2.17 -8.97
N ILE A 153 0.49 -3.46 -9.22
CA ILE A 153 1.51 -3.89 -10.19
C ILE A 153 1.11 -3.41 -11.60
N LYS A 154 1.98 -2.62 -12.20
CA LYS A 154 1.81 -2.11 -13.57
C LYS A 154 1.76 -3.25 -14.59
N ASP A 155 0.99 -3.07 -15.65
CA ASP A 155 0.89 -4.06 -16.74
C ASP A 155 2.25 -4.34 -17.39
N ASN A 156 3.13 -3.35 -17.41
CA ASN A 156 4.46 -3.40 -17.99
C ASN A 156 5.58 -3.61 -16.94
N ALA A 157 5.25 -4.06 -15.74
CA ALA A 157 6.24 -4.35 -14.69
C ALA A 157 7.28 -5.39 -15.12
N SER A 158 6.89 -6.31 -16.01
CA SER A 158 7.81 -7.16 -16.77
C SER A 158 7.29 -7.41 -18.18
N ALA A 159 8.19 -7.74 -19.12
CA ALA A 159 7.81 -8.07 -20.50
C ALA A 159 6.87 -9.28 -20.54
N GLU A 160 7.12 -10.27 -19.70
CA GLU A 160 6.30 -11.49 -19.64
C GLU A 160 4.90 -11.19 -19.08
N LEU A 161 4.77 -10.41 -18.02
CA LEU A 161 3.48 -9.99 -17.47
C LEU A 161 2.67 -9.22 -18.50
N LEU A 162 3.31 -8.31 -19.23
CA LEU A 162 2.65 -7.54 -20.29
C LEU A 162 2.13 -8.47 -21.39
N ARG A 163 2.92 -9.48 -21.82
CA ARG A 163 2.50 -10.48 -22.79
C ARG A 163 1.28 -11.26 -22.28
N ILE A 164 1.36 -11.80 -21.08
CA ILE A 164 0.27 -12.60 -20.47
C ILE A 164 -1.01 -11.77 -20.34
N ARG A 165 -0.93 -10.53 -19.83
CA ARG A 165 -2.11 -9.67 -19.69
C ARG A 165 -2.74 -9.28 -21.02
N ARG A 166 -1.93 -9.06 -22.07
CA ARG A 166 -2.42 -8.83 -23.44
C ARG A 166 -3.13 -10.04 -24.01
N GLU A 167 -2.55 -11.23 -23.85
CA GLU A 167 -3.17 -12.48 -24.31
C GLU A 167 -4.48 -12.75 -23.56
N LEU A 168 -4.50 -12.55 -22.23
CA LEU A 168 -5.71 -12.69 -21.43
C LEU A 168 -6.82 -11.73 -21.90
N SER A 169 -6.48 -10.46 -22.09
CA SER A 169 -7.43 -9.45 -22.57
C SER A 169 -7.96 -9.77 -23.97
N ALA A 170 -7.09 -10.19 -24.89
CA ALA A 170 -7.46 -10.58 -26.23
C ALA A 170 -8.41 -11.80 -26.23
N THR A 171 -8.07 -12.81 -25.43
CA THR A 171 -8.88 -14.03 -25.28
C THR A 171 -10.24 -13.72 -24.66
N THR A 172 -10.28 -12.96 -23.58
CA THR A 172 -11.54 -12.52 -22.94
C THR A 172 -12.40 -11.71 -23.92
N GLY A 173 -11.77 -10.81 -24.70
CA GLY A 173 -12.45 -10.04 -25.72
C GLY A 173 -13.01 -10.92 -26.87
N SER A 174 -12.30 -11.99 -27.26
CA SER A 174 -12.78 -12.93 -28.27
C SER A 174 -13.97 -13.75 -27.79
N ILE A 175 -13.91 -14.25 -26.55
CA ILE A 175 -15.01 -14.97 -25.89
C ILE A 175 -16.25 -14.07 -25.81
N SER A 176 -16.10 -12.82 -25.35
CA SER A 176 -17.22 -11.88 -25.27
C SER A 176 -17.86 -11.60 -26.64
N ARG A 177 -17.06 -11.46 -27.68
CA ARG A 177 -17.57 -11.27 -29.05
C ARG A 177 -18.32 -12.51 -29.58
N SER A 178 -17.74 -13.69 -29.37
CA SER A 178 -18.38 -14.97 -29.76
C SER A 178 -19.72 -15.16 -29.05
N LEU A 179 -19.75 -14.96 -27.74
CA LEU A 179 -20.96 -15.06 -26.95
C LEU A 179 -22.03 -14.06 -27.36
N ASN A 180 -21.67 -12.81 -27.61
CA ASN A 180 -22.59 -11.80 -28.11
C ASN A 180 -23.15 -12.15 -29.54
N SER A 181 -22.34 -12.77 -30.39
CA SER A 181 -22.78 -13.25 -31.68
C SER A 181 -23.83 -14.36 -31.54
N ILE A 182 -23.58 -15.33 -30.66
CA ILE A 182 -24.52 -16.42 -30.36
C ILE A 182 -25.80 -15.87 -29.75
N LEU A 183 -25.70 -14.93 -28.81
CA LEU A 183 -26.86 -14.29 -28.20
C LEU A 183 -27.72 -13.58 -29.24
N ARG A 184 -27.12 -12.78 -30.13
CA ARG A 184 -27.87 -12.09 -31.21
C ARG A 184 -28.56 -13.06 -32.15
N ALA A 185 -27.89 -14.14 -32.52
CA ALA A 185 -28.52 -15.21 -33.32
C ALA A 185 -29.73 -15.83 -32.61
N ALA A 186 -29.56 -16.17 -31.31
CA ALA A 186 -30.62 -16.74 -30.50
C ALA A 186 -31.81 -15.77 -30.30
N GLN A 187 -31.54 -14.48 -30.18
CA GLN A 187 -32.56 -13.42 -30.11
C GLN A 187 -33.31 -13.25 -31.44
N SER A 188 -32.61 -13.32 -32.57
CA SER A 188 -33.23 -13.21 -33.91
C SER A 188 -34.15 -14.38 -34.21
N GLU A 189 -33.84 -15.57 -33.69
CA GLU A 189 -34.65 -16.79 -33.85
C GLU A 189 -35.74 -16.93 -32.76
N GLY A 190 -35.82 -15.99 -31.83
CA GLY A 190 -36.81 -15.98 -30.74
C GLY A 190 -36.56 -17.02 -29.65
N TYR A 191 -35.34 -17.56 -29.51
CA TYR A 191 -34.99 -18.50 -28.49
C TYR A 191 -34.64 -17.82 -27.14
N VAL A 192 -34.27 -16.54 -27.22
CA VAL A 192 -33.92 -15.69 -26.06
C VAL A 192 -34.58 -14.33 -26.27
N ASP A 193 -35.09 -13.73 -25.18
CA ASP A 193 -35.72 -12.42 -25.22
C ASP A 193 -34.71 -11.32 -25.59
N LYS A 194 -35.20 -10.25 -26.25
CA LYS A 194 -34.33 -9.18 -26.77
C LYS A 194 -33.63 -8.36 -25.74
N ASP A 195 -34.12 -8.35 -24.50
CA ASP A 195 -33.60 -7.62 -23.34
C ASP A 195 -32.55 -8.41 -22.55
N VAL A 196 -32.38 -9.69 -22.85
CA VAL A 196 -31.40 -10.55 -22.21
C VAL A 196 -29.98 -10.12 -22.60
N THR A 197 -29.12 -10.04 -21.60
CA THR A 197 -27.70 -9.76 -21.75
C THR A 197 -26.86 -10.88 -21.10
N PRO A 198 -25.62 -11.13 -21.59
CA PRO A 198 -24.73 -12.06 -20.94
C PRO A 198 -24.44 -11.64 -19.50
N THR A 199 -24.37 -12.60 -18.61
CA THR A 199 -24.04 -12.39 -17.19
C THR A 199 -22.82 -13.19 -16.79
N MET A 200 -22.11 -12.71 -15.75
CA MET A 200 -20.99 -13.45 -15.17
C MET A 200 -21.50 -14.37 -14.07
N ARG A 201 -21.17 -15.67 -14.16
CA ARG A 201 -21.48 -16.66 -13.13
C ARG A 201 -20.23 -17.52 -12.90
N ASP A 202 -19.75 -17.57 -11.64
CA ASP A 202 -18.54 -18.33 -11.26
C ASP A 202 -17.34 -18.12 -12.21
N GLY A 203 -17.08 -16.85 -12.58
CA GLY A 203 -15.99 -16.47 -13.48
C GLY A 203 -16.22 -16.80 -14.96
N ARG A 204 -17.42 -17.23 -15.35
CA ARG A 204 -17.77 -17.56 -16.74
C ARG A 204 -18.89 -16.66 -17.25
N LEU A 205 -18.77 -16.24 -18.50
CA LEU A 205 -19.85 -15.54 -19.20
C LEU A 205 -20.91 -16.55 -19.63
N VAL A 206 -22.15 -16.33 -19.24
CA VAL A 206 -23.28 -17.21 -19.53
C VAL A 206 -24.46 -16.43 -20.11
N ILE A 207 -25.28 -17.11 -20.91
CA ILE A 207 -26.53 -16.58 -21.43
C ILE A 207 -27.68 -17.20 -20.64
N PRO A 208 -28.56 -16.42 -20.01
CA PRO A 208 -29.78 -16.94 -19.39
C PRO A 208 -30.82 -17.33 -20.50
N VAL A 209 -31.25 -18.57 -20.46
CA VAL A 209 -32.15 -19.15 -21.48
C VAL A 209 -33.32 -19.90 -20.82
N ALA A 210 -34.50 -19.81 -21.41
CA ALA A 210 -35.64 -20.60 -20.95
C ALA A 210 -35.35 -22.10 -21.08
N PRO A 211 -35.74 -22.98 -20.11
CA PRO A 211 -35.42 -24.40 -20.12
C PRO A 211 -35.83 -25.15 -21.39
N GLY A 212 -36.96 -24.79 -22.00
CA GLY A 212 -37.44 -25.37 -23.26
C GLY A 212 -36.58 -25.04 -24.47
N MET A 213 -35.77 -23.97 -24.41
CA MET A 213 -34.93 -23.50 -25.52
C MET A 213 -33.45 -23.91 -25.35
N LYS A 214 -33.05 -24.51 -24.23
CA LYS A 214 -31.65 -24.86 -23.93
C LYS A 214 -30.99 -25.76 -24.98
N ARG A 215 -31.77 -26.61 -25.69
CA ARG A 215 -31.27 -27.49 -26.74
C ARG A 215 -31.17 -26.82 -28.13
N LYS A 216 -31.70 -25.61 -28.29
CA LYS A 216 -31.67 -24.84 -29.53
C LYS A 216 -30.39 -23.99 -29.67
N ILE A 217 -29.73 -23.73 -28.58
CA ILE A 217 -28.49 -22.92 -28.52
C ILE A 217 -27.33 -23.88 -28.23
N ARG A 218 -26.26 -23.78 -29.03
CA ARG A 218 -25.04 -24.56 -28.77
C ARG A 218 -24.38 -24.07 -27.49
N GLY A 219 -24.09 -24.98 -26.59
CA GLY A 219 -23.45 -24.67 -25.33
C GLY A 219 -23.66 -25.74 -24.29
N ILE A 220 -22.99 -25.56 -23.14
CA ILE A 220 -23.10 -26.44 -21.98
C ILE A 220 -23.94 -25.71 -20.93
N VAL A 221 -24.91 -26.41 -20.34
CA VAL A 221 -25.64 -25.88 -19.17
C VAL A 221 -24.68 -25.77 -17.99
N HIS A 222 -24.43 -24.56 -17.55
CA HIS A 222 -23.54 -24.31 -16.43
C HIS A 222 -24.29 -24.37 -15.08
N ASP A 223 -25.50 -23.78 -15.05
CA ASP A 223 -26.32 -23.71 -13.86
C ASP A 223 -27.80 -23.54 -14.23
N GLU A 224 -28.69 -23.78 -13.28
CA GLU A 224 -30.13 -23.53 -13.42
C GLU A 224 -30.61 -22.65 -12.24
N SER A 225 -31.57 -21.77 -12.51
CA SER A 225 -32.16 -20.98 -11.43
C SER A 225 -32.85 -21.88 -10.40
N ALA A 226 -32.86 -21.45 -9.12
CA ALA A 226 -33.50 -22.20 -8.03
C ALA A 226 -34.98 -22.57 -8.30
N THR A 227 -35.65 -21.83 -9.18
CA THR A 227 -37.03 -22.10 -9.62
C THR A 227 -37.11 -22.97 -10.89
N GLY A 228 -35.99 -23.37 -11.46
CA GLY A 228 -35.90 -24.09 -12.73
C GLY A 228 -36.41 -23.32 -13.96
N LYS A 229 -36.71 -22.03 -13.83
CA LYS A 229 -37.26 -21.20 -14.90
C LYS A 229 -36.22 -20.65 -15.87
N THR A 230 -34.93 -20.72 -15.52
CA THR A 230 -33.85 -20.20 -16.35
C THR A 230 -32.65 -21.14 -16.28
N CYS A 231 -32.12 -21.51 -17.43
CA CYS A 231 -30.85 -22.22 -17.57
C CYS A 231 -29.77 -21.24 -18.00
N LEU A 232 -28.58 -21.38 -17.41
CA LEU A 232 -27.41 -20.59 -17.76
C LEU A 232 -26.53 -21.41 -18.70
N LEU A 233 -26.41 -20.97 -19.96
CA LEU A 233 -25.59 -21.64 -20.95
C LEU A 233 -24.22 -20.98 -21.07
N TYR A 234 -23.19 -21.82 -21.02
CA TYR A 234 -21.81 -21.47 -21.36
C TYR A 234 -21.51 -21.96 -22.78
N THR A 235 -21.03 -21.08 -23.64
CA THR A 235 -20.90 -21.36 -25.07
C THR A 235 -19.49 -21.14 -25.62
N SER A 236 -18.44 -21.31 -24.83
CA SER A 236 -17.09 -21.29 -25.37
C SER A 236 -16.53 -22.68 -25.53
N ASP A 237 -16.06 -22.98 -26.71
CA ASP A 237 -15.15 -24.11 -27.00
C ASP A 237 -13.73 -23.71 -26.60
#